data_8fac25e516594f2acf9f325e885f2ea9
#
_entry.id   8fac25e516594f2acf9f325e885f2ea9
#
_cell.length_a   1.000
_cell.length_b   1.000
_cell.length_c   1.000
_cell.angle_alpha   90.00
_cell.angle_beta   90.00
_cell.angle_gamma   90.00
#
_symmetry.space_group_name_H-M   'P 1'
#
loop_
_entity.id
_entity.type
_entity.pdbx_description
1 polymer ?
#
loop_
_entity_poly.entity_id
_entity_poly.type
_entity_poly.pdbx_seq_one_letter_code
_entity_poly.pdbx_strand_id
1 'polypeptide(L)'
;AAIEEGIVAGGGTALVKASVKVRDAFKKKKEFSDPQFADYKAGYMAVLSAVNEPLLQMTKNAGVMEQVVFEKVSMSKAVYSGYNVLTATYEDDMVRAGIIDPLKVTRSALENAVSVAALLLTTEAAIVEEEKAESVGGAGMPGMGMPGMM
;
A
#
# COMPACT_ATOMS: atom_id res chain seq x y z
N ALA A 1 9.11 -6.89 17.24
CA ALA A 1 7.77 -6.64 16.71
C ALA A 1 6.89 -7.90 16.78
N ALA A 2 7.27 -9.01 16.14
CA ALA A 2 6.45 -10.25 16.15
C ALA A 2 6.25 -10.85 17.56
N ILE A 3 7.26 -10.76 18.43
CA ILE A 3 7.18 -11.26 19.82
C ILE A 3 6.20 -10.42 20.68
N GLU A 4 6.03 -9.15 20.35
CA GLU A 4 5.21 -8.23 21.16
C GLU A 4 3.71 -8.37 20.86
N GLU A 5 3.33 -8.42 19.59
CA GLU A 5 1.93 -8.39 19.16
C GLU A 5 1.52 -9.62 18.32
N GLY A 6 2.47 -10.53 18.07
CA GLY A 6 2.23 -11.71 17.26
C GLY A 6 2.38 -11.47 15.76
N ILE A 7 1.87 -12.43 14.99
CA ILE A 7 1.95 -12.48 13.53
C ILE A 7 0.57 -12.57 12.91
N VAL A 8 0.46 -12.12 11.66
CA VAL A 8 -0.74 -12.25 10.82
C VAL A 8 -0.39 -12.85 9.46
N ALA A 9 -1.38 -13.25 8.69
CA ALA A 9 -1.19 -13.66 7.31
C ALA A 9 -0.57 -12.51 6.49
N GLY A 10 0.57 -12.80 5.86
CA GLY A 10 1.33 -11.81 5.09
C GLY A 10 0.77 -11.55 3.70
N GLY A 11 1.57 -10.86 2.89
CA GLY A 11 1.21 -10.56 1.51
C GLY A 11 -0.03 -9.67 1.36
N GLY A 12 -0.30 -8.77 2.33
CA GLY A 12 -1.48 -7.91 2.33
C GLY A 12 -2.78 -8.63 2.69
N THR A 13 -2.75 -9.96 2.88
CA THR A 13 -3.94 -10.78 3.15
C THR A 13 -4.68 -10.34 4.40
N ALA A 14 -3.97 -10.10 5.51
CA ALA A 14 -4.60 -9.69 6.77
C ALA A 14 -5.37 -8.37 6.64
N LEU A 15 -4.83 -7.39 5.91
CA LEU A 15 -5.50 -6.10 5.67
C LEU A 15 -6.77 -6.27 4.84
N VAL A 16 -6.73 -7.07 3.77
CA VAL A 16 -7.92 -7.37 2.95
C VAL A 16 -9.01 -8.05 3.79
N LYS A 17 -8.65 -9.07 4.57
CA LYS A 17 -9.61 -9.76 5.45
C LYS A 17 -10.20 -8.84 6.51
N ALA A 18 -9.38 -7.96 7.10
CA ALA A 18 -9.84 -6.96 8.06
C ALA A 18 -10.80 -5.96 7.37
N SER A 19 -10.46 -5.45 6.17
CA SER A 19 -11.30 -4.50 5.46
C SER A 19 -12.69 -5.04 5.17
N VAL A 20 -12.80 -6.30 4.76
CA VAL A 20 -14.09 -6.97 4.52
C VAL A 20 -14.92 -7.03 5.79
N LYS A 21 -14.34 -7.51 6.90
CA LYS A 21 -15.06 -7.60 8.19
C LYS A 21 -15.52 -6.23 8.69
N VAL A 22 -14.65 -5.23 8.62
CA VAL A 22 -14.97 -3.87 9.07
C VAL A 22 -16.04 -3.24 8.17
N ARG A 23 -15.98 -3.46 6.86
CA ARG A 23 -17.00 -3.00 5.91
C ARG A 23 -18.37 -3.60 6.23
N ASP A 24 -18.44 -4.89 6.49
CA ASP A 24 -19.68 -5.58 6.81
C ASP A 24 -20.25 -5.12 8.16
N ALA A 25 -19.39 -4.85 9.14
CA ALA A 25 -19.80 -4.26 10.41
C ALA A 25 -20.31 -2.82 10.23
N PHE A 26 -19.64 -2.01 9.39
CA PHE A 26 -20.05 -0.64 9.12
C PHE A 26 -21.39 -0.54 8.38
N LYS A 27 -21.66 -1.43 7.43
CA LYS A 27 -22.95 -1.49 6.72
C LYS A 27 -24.15 -1.65 7.66
N LYS A 28 -23.95 -2.20 8.85
CA LYS A 28 -25.00 -2.38 9.87
C LYS A 28 -25.22 -1.15 10.76
N LYS A 29 -24.36 -0.16 10.65
CA LYS A 29 -24.44 1.08 11.44
C LYS A 29 -25.37 2.09 10.77
N LYS A 30 -26.01 2.94 11.60
CA LYS A 30 -26.88 4.02 11.12
C LYS A 30 -26.14 4.97 10.17
N GLU A 31 -24.89 5.28 10.46
CA GLU A 31 -24.05 6.20 9.70
C GLU A 31 -23.79 5.73 8.26
N PHE A 32 -23.98 4.45 7.97
CA PHE A 32 -23.85 3.93 6.61
C PHE A 32 -24.97 4.35 5.68
N SER A 33 -26.21 4.39 6.16
CA SER A 33 -27.44 4.63 5.38
C SER A 33 -28.02 6.03 5.51
N ASP A 34 -27.66 6.77 6.57
CA ASP A 34 -28.18 8.09 6.86
C ASP A 34 -27.40 9.16 6.05
N PRO A 35 -28.08 9.96 5.18
CA PRO A 35 -27.45 11.00 4.37
C PRO A 35 -26.67 12.05 5.17
N GLN A 36 -27.07 12.28 6.42
CA GLN A 36 -26.38 13.21 7.33
C GLN A 36 -24.91 12.85 7.55
N PHE A 37 -24.56 11.57 7.40
CA PHE A 37 -23.19 11.05 7.58
C PHE A 37 -22.48 10.75 6.25
N ALA A 38 -22.88 11.40 5.14
CA ALA A 38 -22.29 11.12 3.83
C ALA A 38 -20.78 11.32 3.80
N ASP A 39 -20.27 12.40 4.35
CA ASP A 39 -18.81 12.69 4.38
C ASP A 39 -18.06 11.72 5.30
N TYR A 40 -18.63 11.40 6.46
CA TYR A 40 -18.07 10.38 7.36
C TYR A 40 -17.97 9.02 6.66
N LYS A 41 -19.04 8.62 5.97
CA LYS A 41 -19.06 7.39 5.17
C LYS A 41 -18.00 7.41 4.07
N ALA A 42 -17.86 8.53 3.36
CA ALA A 42 -16.87 8.68 2.30
C ALA A 42 -15.44 8.48 2.83
N GLY A 43 -15.07 9.14 3.93
CA GLY A 43 -13.78 8.98 4.58
C GLY A 43 -13.55 7.54 5.07
N TYR A 44 -14.57 6.93 5.68
CA TYR A 44 -14.49 5.55 6.15
C TYR A 44 -14.23 4.56 4.99
N MET A 45 -14.97 4.73 3.88
CA MET A 45 -14.82 3.89 2.70
C MET A 45 -13.49 4.12 1.99
N ALA A 46 -12.95 5.34 2.00
CA ALA A 46 -11.64 5.64 1.44
C ALA A 46 -10.52 4.85 2.15
N VAL A 47 -10.52 4.82 3.48
CA VAL A 47 -9.56 4.01 4.25
C VAL A 47 -9.73 2.52 3.95
N LEU A 48 -10.98 2.01 3.94
CA LEU A 48 -11.26 0.60 3.63
C LEU A 48 -10.83 0.20 2.21
N SER A 49 -10.81 1.14 1.29
CA SER A 49 -10.28 0.91 -0.06
C SER A 49 -8.75 0.89 -0.06
N ALA A 50 -8.14 1.89 0.57
CA ALA A 50 -6.69 2.05 0.59
C ALA A 50 -5.94 0.87 1.25
N VAL A 51 -6.51 0.24 2.28
CA VAL A 51 -5.87 -0.90 2.95
C VAL A 51 -5.77 -2.16 2.07
N ASN A 52 -6.43 -2.19 0.92
CA ASN A 52 -6.31 -3.29 -0.03
C ASN A 52 -5.14 -3.11 -1.01
N GLU A 53 -4.61 -1.88 -1.13
CA GLU A 53 -3.54 -1.54 -2.08
C GLU A 53 -2.27 -2.39 -1.93
N PRO A 54 -1.81 -2.79 -0.73
CA PRO A 54 -0.64 -3.65 -0.62
C PRO A 54 -0.76 -4.98 -1.38
N LEU A 55 -1.91 -5.65 -1.30
CA LEU A 55 -2.16 -6.87 -2.08
C LEU A 55 -2.24 -6.57 -3.57
N LEU A 56 -3.00 -5.54 -3.96
CA LEU A 56 -3.18 -5.14 -5.36
C LEU A 56 -1.83 -4.79 -6.01
N GLN A 57 -1.00 -3.99 -5.34
CA GLN A 57 0.30 -3.58 -5.86
C GLN A 57 1.27 -4.75 -5.99
N MET A 58 1.31 -5.67 -5.02
CA MET A 58 2.17 -6.86 -5.11
C MET A 58 1.76 -7.75 -6.27
N THR A 59 0.48 -8.01 -6.46
CA THR A 59 -0.01 -8.83 -7.57
C THR A 59 0.21 -8.16 -8.93
N LYS A 60 0.02 -6.85 -9.01
CA LYS A 60 0.35 -6.06 -10.20
C LYS A 60 1.83 -6.13 -10.55
N ASN A 61 2.72 -5.99 -9.56
CA ASN A 61 4.17 -6.11 -9.75
C ASN A 61 4.58 -7.52 -10.21
N ALA A 62 3.83 -8.54 -9.83
CA ALA A 62 4.02 -9.93 -10.29
C ALA A 62 3.40 -10.20 -11.67
N GLY A 63 2.80 -9.21 -12.33
CA GLY A 63 2.17 -9.37 -13.64
C GLY A 63 0.86 -10.15 -13.63
N VAL A 64 0.20 -10.24 -12.46
CA VAL A 64 -1.07 -10.93 -12.29
C VAL A 64 -2.21 -9.91 -12.26
N MET A 65 -3.39 -10.30 -12.72
CA MET A 65 -4.59 -9.44 -12.67
C MET A 65 -5.03 -9.24 -11.21
N GLU A 66 -4.68 -8.09 -10.65
CA GLU A 66 -4.85 -7.76 -9.24
C GLU A 66 -6.31 -7.87 -8.76
N GLN A 67 -7.27 -7.48 -9.60
CA GLN A 67 -8.69 -7.52 -9.24
C GLN A 67 -9.21 -8.95 -9.05
N VAL A 68 -8.75 -9.89 -9.89
CA VAL A 68 -9.13 -11.30 -9.79
C VAL A 68 -8.61 -11.91 -8.49
N VAL A 69 -7.37 -11.60 -8.13
CA VAL A 69 -6.77 -12.06 -6.88
C VAL A 69 -7.49 -11.46 -5.69
N PHE A 70 -7.72 -10.14 -5.70
CA PHE A 70 -8.42 -9.43 -4.65
C PHE A 70 -9.82 -10.01 -4.41
N GLU A 71 -10.60 -10.20 -5.47
CA GLU A 71 -11.94 -10.74 -5.37
C GLU A 71 -11.93 -12.12 -4.71
N LYS A 72 -11.07 -13.02 -5.18
CA LYS A 72 -10.97 -14.38 -4.65
C LYS A 72 -10.51 -14.40 -3.18
N VAL A 73 -9.51 -13.59 -2.81
CA VAL A 73 -9.04 -13.48 -1.43
C VAL A 73 -10.11 -12.87 -0.53
N SER A 74 -10.79 -11.81 -0.97
CA SER A 74 -11.81 -11.10 -0.19
C SER A 74 -13.06 -11.96 0.06
N MET A 75 -13.46 -12.77 -0.92
CA MET A 75 -14.65 -13.66 -0.84
C MET A 75 -14.39 -14.94 -0.04
N SER A 76 -13.15 -15.36 0.11
CA SER A 76 -12.83 -16.58 0.86
C SER A 76 -13.16 -16.42 2.34
N LYS A 77 -13.90 -17.39 2.89
CA LYS A 77 -14.27 -17.44 4.31
C LYS A 77 -13.11 -17.84 5.23
N ALA A 78 -12.09 -18.49 4.68
CA ALA A 78 -10.90 -18.89 5.45
C ALA A 78 -10.08 -17.64 5.81
N VAL A 79 -9.85 -17.43 7.10
CA VAL A 79 -9.20 -16.22 7.63
C VAL A 79 -7.78 -16.06 7.13
N TYR A 80 -7.07 -17.16 6.97
CA TYR A 80 -5.66 -17.18 6.57
C TYR A 80 -5.43 -17.44 5.09
N SER A 81 -6.50 -17.65 4.29
CA SER A 81 -6.35 -17.88 2.85
C SER A 81 -5.91 -16.62 2.11
N GLY A 82 -4.94 -16.77 1.24
CA GLY A 82 -4.34 -15.66 0.51
C GLY A 82 -3.76 -16.06 -0.83
N TYR A 83 -2.94 -15.20 -1.39
CA TYR A 83 -2.27 -15.43 -2.67
C TYR A 83 -0.75 -15.33 -2.52
N ASN A 84 -0.05 -16.38 -2.93
CA ASN A 84 1.40 -16.44 -2.95
C ASN A 84 1.91 -15.95 -4.31
N VAL A 85 2.46 -14.75 -4.34
CA VAL A 85 2.95 -14.12 -5.58
C VAL A 85 4.19 -14.79 -6.15
N LEU A 86 4.99 -15.49 -5.32
CA LEU A 86 6.20 -16.19 -5.78
C LEU A 86 5.86 -17.44 -6.60
N THR A 87 4.86 -18.19 -6.16
CA THR A 87 4.44 -19.43 -6.80
C THR A 87 3.25 -19.25 -7.74
N ALA A 88 2.67 -18.05 -7.75
CA ALA A 88 1.44 -17.69 -8.46
C ALA A 88 0.26 -18.62 -8.10
N THR A 89 0.16 -19.01 -6.82
CA THR A 89 -0.86 -19.95 -6.30
C THR A 89 -1.67 -19.34 -5.16
N TYR A 90 -2.90 -19.84 -5.00
CA TYR A 90 -3.71 -19.54 -3.83
C TYR A 90 -3.35 -20.51 -2.71
N GLU A 91 -3.12 -19.96 -1.53
CA GLU A 91 -2.83 -20.72 -0.33
C GLU A 91 -4.07 -20.74 0.59
N ASP A 92 -4.42 -21.91 1.09
CA ASP A 92 -5.50 -22.05 2.07
C ASP A 92 -5.12 -21.46 3.43
N ASP A 93 -3.82 -21.46 3.73
CA ASP A 93 -3.26 -20.92 4.97
C ASP A 93 -1.87 -20.31 4.72
N MET A 94 -1.84 -18.99 4.62
CA MET A 94 -0.60 -18.20 4.41
C MET A 94 0.39 -18.38 5.58
N VAL A 95 -0.11 -18.53 6.80
CA VAL A 95 0.73 -18.70 7.99
C VAL A 95 1.47 -20.05 7.94
N ARG A 96 0.76 -21.10 7.56
CA ARG A 96 1.37 -22.44 7.37
C ARG A 96 2.33 -22.47 6.18
N ALA A 97 2.07 -21.67 5.16
CA ALA A 97 2.97 -21.49 4.01
C ALA A 97 4.21 -20.63 4.35
N GLY A 98 4.31 -20.11 5.57
CA GLY A 98 5.43 -19.27 6.01
C GLY A 98 5.35 -17.82 5.52
N ILE A 99 4.22 -17.40 4.94
CA ILE A 99 3.99 -16.04 4.46
C ILE A 99 3.30 -15.26 5.57
N ILE A 100 4.10 -14.61 6.38
CA ILE A 100 3.68 -13.95 7.62
C ILE A 100 4.20 -12.52 7.70
N ASP A 101 3.41 -11.64 8.32
CA ASP A 101 3.81 -10.28 8.68
C ASP A 101 3.69 -10.08 10.20
N PRO A 102 4.59 -9.30 10.84
CA PRO A 102 4.40 -8.89 12.23
C PRO A 102 3.19 -7.94 12.34
N LEU A 103 2.25 -8.25 13.24
CA LEU A 103 1.05 -7.45 13.43
C LEU A 103 1.38 -5.98 13.77
N LYS A 104 2.35 -5.76 14.66
CA LYS A 104 2.79 -4.42 15.07
C LYS A 104 3.22 -3.56 13.86
N VAL A 105 3.97 -4.15 12.92
CA VAL A 105 4.44 -3.44 11.72
C VAL A 105 3.26 -3.05 10.83
N THR A 106 2.38 -4.00 10.54
CA THR A 106 1.20 -3.76 9.69
C THR A 106 0.28 -2.71 10.28
N ARG A 107 0.03 -2.78 11.60
CA ARG A 107 -0.80 -1.80 12.32
C ARG A 107 -0.17 -0.40 12.33
N SER A 108 1.11 -0.31 12.71
CA SER A 108 1.81 0.99 12.78
C SER A 108 1.94 1.64 11.40
N ALA A 109 2.15 0.86 10.35
CA ALA A 109 2.17 1.38 8.98
C ALA A 109 0.85 2.03 8.60
N LEU A 110 -0.28 1.38 8.92
CA LEU A 110 -1.61 1.93 8.66
C LEU A 110 -1.87 3.20 9.48
N GLU A 111 -1.57 3.18 10.79
CA GLU A 111 -1.76 4.34 11.68
C GLU A 111 -0.96 5.55 11.20
N ASN A 112 0.31 5.36 10.84
CA ASN A 112 1.17 6.41 10.33
C ASN A 112 0.70 6.94 8.97
N ALA A 113 0.29 6.07 8.05
CA ALA A 113 -0.22 6.47 6.74
C ALA A 113 -1.49 7.33 6.87
N VAL A 114 -2.43 6.92 7.73
CA VAL A 114 -3.66 7.69 7.99
C VAL A 114 -3.34 9.04 8.63
N SER A 115 -2.38 9.09 9.57
CA SER A 115 -1.95 10.34 10.20
C SER A 115 -1.40 11.35 9.19
N VAL A 116 -0.52 10.90 8.29
CA VAL A 116 0.03 11.76 7.23
C VAL A 116 -1.05 12.18 6.23
N ALA A 117 -1.92 11.26 5.82
CA ALA A 117 -3.02 11.57 4.92
C ALA A 117 -3.97 12.62 5.51
N ALA A 118 -4.31 12.50 6.81
CA ALA A 118 -5.14 13.48 7.50
C ALA A 118 -4.47 14.87 7.55
N LEU A 119 -3.16 14.92 7.78
CA LEU A 119 -2.40 16.16 7.73
C LEU A 119 -2.45 16.80 6.35
N LEU A 120 -2.24 16.03 5.28
CA LEU A 120 -2.31 16.54 3.90
C LEU A 120 -3.70 17.06 3.55
N LEU A 121 -4.76 16.37 3.96
CA LEU A 121 -6.16 16.80 3.72
C LEU A 121 -6.51 18.12 4.39
N THR A 122 -5.86 18.46 5.50
CA THR A 122 -6.09 19.71 6.24
C THR A 122 -5.11 20.83 5.87
N THR A 123 -4.16 20.57 4.96
CA THR A 123 -3.13 21.53 4.54
C THR A 123 -3.63 22.35 3.37
N GLU A 124 -3.63 23.69 3.49
CA GLU A 124 -4.02 24.62 2.42
C GLU A 124 -2.91 24.86 1.40
N ALA A 125 -1.63 24.86 1.84
CA ALA A 125 -0.48 25.11 0.99
C ALA A 125 0.75 24.35 1.51
N ALA A 126 1.58 23.89 0.59
CA ALA A 126 2.89 23.31 0.90
C ALA A 126 3.98 24.09 0.17
N ILE A 127 5.06 24.43 0.87
CA ILE A 127 6.25 25.04 0.29
C ILE A 127 7.31 23.95 0.16
N VAL A 128 7.74 23.71 -1.07
CA VAL A 128 8.78 22.72 -1.37
C VAL A 128 9.95 23.41 -2.09
N GLU A 129 11.14 22.88 -1.89
CA GLU A 129 12.31 23.31 -2.67
C GLU A 129 12.18 22.73 -4.09
N GLU A 130 12.41 23.59 -5.09
CA GLU A 130 12.52 23.15 -6.48
C GLU A 130 13.86 22.45 -6.69
N GLU A 131 13.85 21.23 -7.21
CA GLU A 131 15.06 20.54 -7.61
C GLU A 131 15.77 21.35 -8.72
N LYS A 132 16.90 21.98 -8.38
CA LYS A 132 17.75 22.59 -9.40
C LYS A 132 18.27 21.46 -10.28
N ALA A 133 17.90 21.50 -11.57
CA ALA A 133 18.53 20.65 -12.57
C ALA A 133 20.07 20.88 -12.45
N GLU A 134 20.80 19.84 -12.04
CA GLU A 134 22.25 19.87 -12.10
C GLU A 134 22.62 20.14 -13.56
N SER A 135 23.13 21.36 -13.81
CA SER A 135 23.72 21.66 -15.10
C SER A 135 24.89 20.71 -15.26
N VAL A 136 24.77 19.74 -16.14
CA VAL A 136 25.88 18.90 -16.58
C VAL A 136 26.93 19.87 -17.13
N GLY A 137 27.88 20.20 -16.28
CA GLY A 137 29.00 21.09 -16.62
C GLY A 137 29.70 20.50 -17.83
N GLY A 138 29.68 21.26 -18.91
CA GLY A 138 30.34 20.88 -20.16
C GLY A 138 31.79 20.51 -19.88
N ALA A 139 32.16 19.28 -20.22
CA ALA A 139 33.52 18.83 -20.29
C ALA A 139 34.24 19.74 -21.29
N GLY A 140 35.08 20.67 -20.77
CA GLY A 140 35.95 21.48 -21.57
C GLY A 140 36.90 20.58 -22.38
N MET A 141 36.83 20.67 -23.70
CA MET A 141 37.77 20.03 -24.61
C MET A 141 39.19 20.57 -24.31
N PRO A 142 40.19 19.72 -24.07
CA PRO A 142 41.58 20.16 -24.03
C PRO A 142 41.98 20.58 -25.45
N GLY A 143 42.34 21.86 -25.60
CA GLY A 143 42.87 22.42 -26.85
C GLY A 143 44.14 21.69 -27.27
N MET A 144 44.13 21.09 -28.45
CA MET A 144 45.31 20.59 -29.16
C MET A 144 46.13 21.76 -29.65
N GLY A 145 47.23 22.09 -28.93
CA GLY A 145 48.24 22.99 -29.43
C GLY A 145 49.06 22.31 -30.52
N MET A 146 49.02 22.84 -31.73
CA MET A 146 49.94 22.46 -32.81
C MET A 146 51.33 23.04 -32.53
N PRO A 147 52.44 22.26 -32.61
CA PRO A 147 53.78 22.82 -32.65
C PRO A 147 54.05 23.25 -34.11
N GLY A 148 54.40 24.55 -34.25
CA GLY A 148 54.85 25.14 -35.49
C GLY A 148 56.18 24.55 -35.97
N MET A 149 56.25 24.32 -37.28
CA MET A 149 57.52 24.06 -37.97
C MET A 149 58.31 25.33 -38.19
N MET A 150 59.56 25.28 -37.85
CA MET A 150 60.66 25.87 -38.61
C MET A 150 61.73 24.85 -38.74
#